data_4f20564f1d817b40ca29e4823d940885
#
_entry.id   4f20564f1d817b40ca29e4823d940885
#
_cell.length_a   1.000
_cell.length_b   1.000
_cell.length_c   1.000
_cell.angle_alpha   90.00
_cell.angle_beta   90.00
_cell.angle_gamma   90.00
#
_symmetry.space_group_name_H-M   'P 1'
#
loop_
_entity.id
_entity.type
_entity.pdbx_description
1 polymer ?
#
loop_
_entity_poly.entity_id
_entity_poly.type
_entity_poly.pdbx_seq_one_letter_code
_entity_poly.pdbx_strand_id
1 'polypeptide(L)'
;MFSAIDWVAKNLYFTNVFPHETYIEVSWLDGQHRKVIYKSTTDNPREIAVNPIKRYLYWIDYGQFPMIARAYLDGSHRKTIVTDRISNPTDISIDITTHDVYWVDINQDAIFRVDYKGEQRQMIRRNLPSPRGLAILKQDLFWVDRNLGTIFKASKLPSQVAQPQGK
;
A
#
# COMPACT_ATOMS: atom_id res chain seq x y z
N MET A 1 4.12 -2.89 13.28
CA MET A 1 4.63 -3.87 12.30
C MET A 1 3.53 -4.11 11.27
N PHE A 2 3.86 -3.98 10.00
CA PHE A 2 2.97 -4.24 8.86
C PHE A 2 3.63 -5.31 7.99
N SER A 3 2.85 -6.10 7.27
CA SER A 3 3.40 -7.24 6.54
C SER A 3 2.66 -7.52 5.23
N ALA A 4 3.40 -8.11 4.29
CA ALA A 4 2.88 -8.58 3.00
C ALA A 4 3.54 -9.90 2.60
N ILE A 5 2.81 -10.72 1.87
CA ILE A 5 3.26 -12.05 1.46
C ILE A 5 3.58 -12.06 -0.04
N ASP A 6 4.77 -12.53 -0.38
CA ASP A 6 5.11 -13.01 -1.70
C ASP A 6 4.71 -14.49 -1.80
N TRP A 7 3.53 -14.73 -2.36
CA TRP A 7 3.00 -16.10 -2.49
C TRP A 7 3.73 -16.92 -3.56
N VAL A 8 4.49 -16.29 -4.46
CA VAL A 8 5.27 -16.97 -5.50
C VAL A 8 6.56 -17.54 -4.90
N ALA A 9 7.35 -16.72 -4.21
CA ALA A 9 8.61 -17.13 -3.60
C ALA A 9 8.45 -17.65 -2.16
N LYS A 10 7.23 -17.61 -1.59
CA LYS A 10 6.94 -18.04 -0.20
C LYS A 10 7.71 -17.22 0.84
N ASN A 11 7.81 -15.91 0.62
CA ASN A 11 8.46 -14.99 1.53
C ASN A 11 7.45 -14.08 2.23
N LEU A 12 7.79 -13.69 3.46
CA LEU A 12 7.10 -12.68 4.24
C LEU A 12 7.96 -11.41 4.28
N TYR A 13 7.37 -10.28 3.89
CA TYR A 13 7.96 -8.94 4.02
C TYR A 13 7.29 -8.22 5.17
N PHE A 14 8.04 -7.52 5.99
CA PHE A 14 7.48 -6.80 7.13
C PHE A 14 8.32 -5.60 7.54
N THR A 15 7.64 -4.62 8.14
CA THR A 15 8.26 -3.40 8.64
C THR A 15 8.49 -3.48 10.14
N ASN A 16 9.66 -3.04 10.60
CA ASN A 16 9.96 -2.81 12.00
C ASN A 16 10.36 -1.34 12.20
N VAL A 17 9.66 -0.69 13.11
CA VAL A 17 9.88 0.71 13.44
C VAL A 17 10.34 0.79 14.90
N PHE A 18 11.58 1.24 15.09
CA PHE A 18 12.18 1.51 16.39
C PHE A 18 12.41 3.03 16.57
N PRO A 19 12.67 3.53 17.78
CA PRO A 19 12.81 4.96 18.01
C PRO A 19 13.90 5.66 17.18
N HIS A 20 14.96 4.95 16.82
CA HIS A 20 16.11 5.53 16.11
C HIS A 20 16.40 4.91 14.75
N GLU A 21 15.73 3.82 14.42
CA GLU A 21 15.97 3.09 13.18
C GLU A 21 14.71 2.38 12.72
N THR A 22 14.53 2.29 11.43
CA THR A 22 13.44 1.54 10.82
C THR A 22 13.96 0.57 9.79
N TYR A 23 13.29 -0.56 9.66
CA TYR A 23 13.69 -1.63 8.76
C TYR A 23 12.52 -2.14 7.94
N ILE A 24 12.82 -2.55 6.71
CA ILE A 24 12.01 -3.54 6.00
C ILE A 24 12.83 -4.81 5.94
N GLU A 25 12.21 -5.89 6.35
CA GLU A 25 12.83 -7.21 6.42
C GLU A 25 12.06 -8.21 5.57
N VAL A 26 12.76 -9.24 5.15
CA VAL A 26 12.20 -10.42 4.49
C VAL A 26 12.57 -11.66 5.28
N SER A 27 11.66 -12.60 5.37
CA SER A 27 11.90 -13.96 5.90
C SER A 27 11.15 -15.00 5.07
N TRP A 28 11.42 -16.26 5.30
CA TRP A 28 10.51 -17.31 4.90
C TRP A 28 9.19 -17.23 5.69
N LEU A 29 8.15 -17.91 5.23
CA LEU A 29 6.84 -17.88 5.89
C LEU A 29 6.83 -18.48 7.31
N ASP A 30 7.82 -19.32 7.63
CA ASP A 30 8.06 -19.87 8.96
C ASP A 30 8.83 -18.93 9.90
N GLY A 31 9.20 -17.74 9.41
CA GLY A 31 9.97 -16.74 10.14
C GLY A 31 11.48 -16.96 10.15
N GLN A 32 11.97 -18.02 9.51
CA GLN A 32 13.41 -18.28 9.39
C GLN A 32 14.06 -17.48 8.25
N HIS A 33 15.38 -17.51 8.15
CA HIS A 33 16.18 -16.83 7.11
C HIS A 33 15.87 -15.34 6.99
N ARG A 34 15.74 -14.69 8.12
CA ARG A 34 15.42 -13.28 8.24
C ARG A 34 16.57 -12.40 7.75
N LYS A 35 16.26 -11.42 6.89
CA LYS A 35 17.23 -10.50 6.32
C LYS A 35 16.65 -9.09 6.26
N VAL A 36 17.43 -8.09 6.67
CA VAL A 36 17.14 -6.67 6.43
C VAL A 36 17.42 -6.36 4.96
N ILE A 37 16.43 -5.81 4.25
CA ILE A 37 16.54 -5.39 2.85
C ILE A 37 16.50 -3.87 2.69
N TYR A 38 16.00 -3.16 3.68
CA TYR A 38 16.01 -1.70 3.74
C TYR A 38 16.17 -1.24 5.19
N LYS A 39 17.01 -0.21 5.38
CA LYS A 39 17.26 0.43 6.69
C LYS A 39 17.26 1.93 6.50
N SER A 40 16.63 2.67 7.42
CA SER A 40 16.64 4.13 7.46
C SER A 40 16.61 4.64 8.90
N THR A 41 17.12 5.85 9.09
CA THR A 41 17.01 6.62 10.34
C THR A 41 16.05 7.80 10.19
N THR A 42 15.61 8.11 8.97
CA THR A 42 14.75 9.25 8.63
C THR A 42 13.39 8.82 8.11
N ASP A 43 13.35 7.73 7.38
CA ASP A 43 12.11 7.20 6.82
C ASP A 43 11.36 6.38 7.88
N ASN A 44 10.04 6.36 7.78
CA ASN A 44 9.17 5.60 8.66
C ASN A 44 8.27 4.68 7.82
N PRO A 45 8.81 3.60 7.25
CA PRO A 45 8.03 2.67 6.43
C PRO A 45 6.95 2.00 7.27
N ARG A 46 5.72 2.10 6.81
CA ARG A 46 4.56 1.49 7.45
C ARG A 46 3.92 0.47 6.52
N GLU A 47 2.70 0.76 6.05
CA GLU A 47 1.96 -0.15 5.18
C GLU A 47 2.81 -0.61 3.99
N ILE A 48 2.79 -1.91 3.74
CA ILE A 48 3.64 -2.57 2.77
C ILE A 48 2.82 -3.47 1.86
N ALA A 49 3.13 -3.46 0.57
CA ALA A 49 2.49 -4.34 -0.41
C ALA A 49 3.53 -4.94 -1.37
N VAL A 50 3.30 -6.17 -1.77
CA VAL A 50 4.18 -6.92 -2.67
C VAL A 50 3.48 -7.18 -3.99
N ASN A 51 4.18 -6.95 -5.09
CA ASN A 51 3.81 -7.44 -6.42
C ASN A 51 4.79 -8.54 -6.83
N PRO A 52 4.50 -9.80 -6.56
CA PRO A 52 5.41 -10.92 -6.84
C PRO A 52 5.70 -11.11 -8.33
N ILE A 53 4.74 -10.77 -9.18
CA ILE A 53 4.84 -10.93 -10.63
C ILE A 53 5.83 -9.94 -11.23
N LYS A 54 5.77 -8.67 -10.83
CA LYS A 54 6.72 -7.63 -11.23
C LYS A 54 7.97 -7.60 -10.37
N ARG A 55 8.00 -8.38 -9.29
CA ARG A 55 9.09 -8.45 -8.31
C ARG A 55 9.37 -7.09 -7.64
N TYR A 56 8.30 -6.38 -7.30
CA TYR A 56 8.35 -5.10 -6.61
C TYR A 56 7.76 -5.16 -5.21
N LEU A 57 8.43 -4.46 -4.31
CA LEU A 57 7.97 -4.11 -2.99
C LEU A 57 7.55 -2.63 -2.98
N TYR A 58 6.42 -2.33 -2.39
CA TYR A 58 5.91 -0.96 -2.21
C TYR A 58 5.65 -0.72 -0.73
N TRP A 59 5.87 0.50 -0.28
CA TRP A 59 5.50 0.90 1.07
C TRP A 59 5.10 2.36 1.14
N ILE A 60 4.28 2.67 2.13
CA ILE A 60 3.99 4.02 2.56
C ILE A 60 5.09 4.42 3.54
N ASP A 61 5.77 5.52 3.27
CA ASP A 61 6.62 6.19 4.22
C ASP A 61 5.81 7.25 4.96
N TYR A 62 5.80 7.15 6.29
CA TYR A 62 5.05 8.04 7.17
C TYR A 62 5.95 9.01 7.93
N GLY A 63 7.07 9.40 7.34
CA GLY A 63 8.00 10.41 7.85
C GLY A 63 7.43 11.82 7.81
N GLN A 64 8.30 12.81 7.96
CA GLN A 64 7.93 14.23 7.92
C GLN A 64 7.21 14.61 6.60
N PHE A 65 7.58 13.98 5.52
CA PHE A 65 6.97 14.16 4.20
C PHE A 65 6.44 12.80 3.72
N PRO A 66 5.14 12.54 3.87
CA PRO A 66 4.56 11.28 3.44
C PRO A 66 4.83 11.00 1.96
N MET A 67 5.15 9.74 1.64
CA MET A 67 5.41 9.33 0.27
C MET A 67 5.10 7.84 0.06
N ILE A 68 5.00 7.43 -1.19
CA ILE A 68 5.00 6.02 -1.56
C ILE A 68 6.30 5.71 -2.26
N ALA A 69 7.02 4.73 -1.75
CA ALA A 69 8.26 4.24 -2.32
C ALA A 69 8.11 2.83 -2.88
N ARG A 70 9.01 2.48 -3.78
CA ARG A 70 9.12 1.17 -4.41
C ARG A 70 10.58 0.72 -4.44
N ALA A 71 10.82 -0.58 -4.28
CA ALA A 71 12.12 -1.23 -4.54
C ALA A 71 11.90 -2.59 -5.22
N TYR A 72 12.97 -3.23 -5.66
CA TYR A 72 12.90 -4.66 -5.94
C TYR A 72 12.72 -5.46 -4.63
N LEU A 73 12.34 -6.73 -4.75
CA LEU A 73 12.09 -7.62 -3.60
C LEU A 73 13.36 -7.90 -2.77
N ASP A 74 14.54 -7.62 -3.28
CA ASP A 74 15.82 -7.70 -2.56
C ASP A 74 16.20 -6.38 -1.86
N GLY A 75 15.36 -5.33 -1.97
CA GLY A 75 15.58 -3.99 -1.45
C GLY A 75 16.36 -3.05 -2.38
N SER A 76 16.89 -3.54 -3.49
CA SER A 76 17.65 -2.73 -4.45
C SER A 76 16.75 -1.79 -5.27
N HIS A 77 17.37 -0.80 -5.93
CA HIS A 77 16.69 0.14 -6.86
C HIS A 77 15.51 0.88 -6.23
N ARG A 78 15.67 1.31 -4.97
CA ARG A 78 14.65 2.13 -4.30
C ARG A 78 14.37 3.39 -5.12
N LYS A 79 13.10 3.68 -5.31
CA LYS A 79 12.58 4.87 -5.97
C LYS A 79 11.32 5.34 -5.27
N THR A 80 11.20 6.64 -5.04
CA THR A 80 9.93 7.24 -4.64
C THR A 80 9.04 7.40 -5.88
N ILE A 81 7.79 6.96 -5.78
CA ILE A 81 6.84 6.96 -6.89
C ILE A 81 5.68 7.94 -6.70
N VAL A 82 5.41 8.37 -5.46
CA VAL A 82 4.44 9.42 -5.16
C VAL A 82 5.00 10.32 -4.06
N THR A 83 5.09 11.63 -4.32
CA THR A 83 5.52 12.66 -3.35
C THR A 83 4.58 13.86 -3.29
N ASP A 84 3.95 14.21 -4.39
CA ASP A 84 3.07 15.37 -4.45
C ASP A 84 1.63 15.00 -4.12
N ARG A 85 0.93 15.94 -3.47
CA ARG A 85 -0.49 15.78 -3.12
C ARG A 85 -0.81 14.45 -2.41
N ILE A 86 0.08 14.01 -1.54
CA ILE A 86 -0.12 12.91 -0.60
C ILE A 86 -0.04 13.51 0.80
N SER A 87 -1.01 13.22 1.68
CA SER A 87 -1.15 13.90 2.96
C SER A 87 -1.14 12.95 4.15
N ASN A 88 -2.02 11.97 4.14
CA ASN A 88 -2.10 10.97 5.20
C ASN A 88 -2.50 9.61 4.62
N PRO A 89 -1.60 8.97 3.87
CA PRO A 89 -1.86 7.65 3.30
C PRO A 89 -1.89 6.60 4.42
N THR A 90 -2.93 5.77 4.45
CA THR A 90 -3.14 4.82 5.55
C THR A 90 -3.18 3.36 5.13
N ASP A 91 -3.31 3.09 3.84
CA ASP A 91 -3.22 1.73 3.32
C ASP A 91 -2.85 1.73 1.84
N ILE A 92 -2.21 0.66 1.40
CA ILE A 92 -1.72 0.45 0.05
C ILE A 92 -2.09 -0.96 -0.45
N SER A 93 -2.57 -1.05 -1.67
CA SER A 93 -2.92 -2.32 -2.30
C SER A 93 -2.49 -2.35 -3.76
N ILE A 94 -2.16 -3.53 -4.26
CA ILE A 94 -1.71 -3.74 -5.64
C ILE A 94 -2.77 -4.49 -6.44
N ASP A 95 -3.14 -3.92 -7.57
CA ASP A 95 -3.89 -4.68 -8.57
C ASP A 95 -2.93 -5.61 -9.33
N ILE A 96 -3.00 -6.89 -9.05
CA ILE A 96 -2.10 -7.88 -9.66
C ILE A 96 -2.34 -8.03 -11.18
N THR A 97 -3.53 -7.68 -11.67
CA THR A 97 -3.87 -7.79 -13.10
C THR A 97 -3.25 -6.66 -13.93
N THR A 98 -3.36 -5.42 -13.45
CA THR A 98 -2.82 -4.23 -14.15
C THR A 98 -1.46 -3.81 -13.61
N HIS A 99 -1.08 -4.29 -12.42
CA HIS A 99 0.08 -3.91 -11.62
C HIS A 99 0.03 -2.48 -11.07
N ASP A 100 -1.13 -1.86 -11.11
CA ASP A 100 -1.34 -0.52 -10.55
C ASP A 100 -1.28 -0.54 -9.02
N VAL A 101 -0.85 0.58 -8.48
CA VAL A 101 -0.72 0.82 -7.05
C VAL A 101 -1.86 1.72 -6.61
N TYR A 102 -2.67 1.26 -5.66
CA TYR A 102 -3.76 2.01 -5.08
C TYR A 102 -3.47 2.34 -3.63
N TRP A 103 -3.90 3.51 -3.16
CA TRP A 103 -3.79 3.89 -1.74
C TRP A 103 -4.99 4.69 -1.28
N VAL A 104 -5.22 4.65 0.02
CA VAL A 104 -6.19 5.49 0.72
C VAL A 104 -5.47 6.67 1.34
N ASP A 105 -5.97 7.87 1.15
CA ASP A 105 -5.52 9.07 1.85
C ASP A 105 -6.67 9.66 2.66
N ILE A 106 -6.58 9.57 3.98
CA ILE A 106 -7.69 9.96 4.88
C ILE A 106 -7.85 11.46 5.03
N ASN A 107 -6.79 12.26 4.83
CA ASN A 107 -6.91 13.72 4.87
C ASN A 107 -7.47 14.27 3.57
N GLN A 108 -7.49 13.48 2.51
CA GLN A 108 -8.10 13.83 1.23
C GLN A 108 -9.45 13.15 1.02
N ASP A 109 -9.90 12.32 1.98
CA ASP A 109 -11.15 11.55 1.90
C ASP A 109 -11.28 10.76 0.59
N ALA A 110 -10.18 10.14 0.13
CA ALA A 110 -10.09 9.64 -1.22
C ALA A 110 -9.25 8.37 -1.37
N ILE A 111 -9.53 7.64 -2.45
CA ILE A 111 -8.72 6.54 -2.97
C ILE A 111 -8.10 6.98 -4.29
N PHE A 112 -6.80 6.78 -4.41
CA PHE A 112 -6.00 7.11 -5.59
C PHE A 112 -5.37 5.87 -6.20
N ARG A 113 -4.90 6.05 -7.43
CA ARG A 113 -4.15 5.07 -8.20
C ARG A 113 -2.98 5.72 -8.94
N VAL A 114 -1.89 5.00 -9.09
CA VAL A 114 -0.83 5.25 -10.09
C VAL A 114 -0.52 3.92 -10.79
N ASP A 115 0.13 3.99 -11.95
CA ASP A 115 0.72 2.79 -12.53
C ASP A 115 1.93 2.29 -11.70
N TYR A 116 2.47 1.13 -12.02
CA TYR A 116 3.61 0.54 -11.29
C TYR A 116 4.89 1.40 -11.35
N LYS A 117 4.97 2.40 -12.25
CA LYS A 117 6.09 3.34 -12.35
C LYS A 117 5.91 4.57 -11.48
N GLY A 118 4.70 4.86 -11.01
CA GLY A 118 4.32 6.08 -10.31
C GLY A 118 3.75 7.17 -11.24
N GLU A 119 3.39 6.79 -12.45
CA GLU A 119 2.82 7.68 -13.46
C GLU A 119 1.29 7.55 -13.53
N GLN A 120 0.64 8.40 -14.32
CA GLN A 120 -0.80 8.35 -14.61
C GLN A 120 -1.68 8.35 -13.34
N ARG A 121 -1.36 9.23 -12.38
CA ARG A 121 -2.14 9.35 -11.15
C ARG A 121 -3.60 9.70 -11.44
N GLN A 122 -4.50 8.97 -10.79
CA GLN A 122 -5.94 9.18 -10.85
C GLN A 122 -6.55 9.12 -9.46
N MET A 123 -7.56 9.96 -9.22
CA MET A 123 -8.46 9.84 -8.08
C MET A 123 -9.61 8.91 -8.47
N ILE A 124 -9.71 7.77 -7.81
CA ILE A 124 -10.68 6.71 -8.13
C ILE A 124 -11.98 6.92 -7.35
N ARG A 125 -11.88 7.34 -6.09
CA ARG A 125 -13.01 7.65 -5.21
C ARG A 125 -12.70 8.90 -4.40
N ARG A 126 -13.74 9.65 -4.07
CA ARG A 126 -13.67 10.88 -3.28
C ARG A 126 -14.87 11.01 -2.34
N ASN A 127 -14.79 11.95 -1.41
CA ASN A 127 -15.81 12.24 -0.41
C ASN A 127 -16.15 10.98 0.42
N LEU A 128 -15.14 10.25 0.79
CA LEU A 128 -15.24 9.06 1.64
C LEU A 128 -15.16 9.51 3.11
N PRO A 129 -16.17 9.25 3.96
CA PRO A 129 -16.23 9.87 5.31
C PRO A 129 -15.06 9.55 6.22
N SER A 130 -14.55 8.32 6.18
CA SER A 130 -13.37 7.91 6.96
C SER A 130 -12.78 6.61 6.36
N PRO A 131 -12.22 6.68 5.15
CA PRO A 131 -11.74 5.49 4.47
C PRO A 131 -10.49 4.93 5.15
N ARG A 132 -10.49 3.62 5.35
CA ARG A 132 -9.38 2.85 5.94
C ARG A 132 -9.31 1.54 5.20
N GLY A 133 -8.24 0.78 5.36
CA GLY A 133 -8.09 -0.55 4.82
C GLY A 133 -8.54 -0.68 3.36
N LEU A 134 -7.71 -1.12 2.48
CA LEU A 134 -7.96 -1.20 1.04
C LEU A 134 -7.60 -2.57 0.52
N ALA A 135 -8.51 -3.20 -0.21
CA ALA A 135 -8.22 -4.44 -0.92
C ALA A 135 -8.73 -4.37 -2.36
N ILE A 136 -8.02 -5.03 -3.25
CA ILE A 136 -8.41 -5.15 -4.66
C ILE A 136 -8.61 -6.61 -4.98
N LEU A 137 -9.77 -6.92 -5.55
CA LEU A 137 -10.08 -8.26 -6.04
C LEU A 137 -10.71 -8.17 -7.43
N LYS A 138 -9.99 -8.64 -8.44
CA LYS A 138 -10.41 -8.59 -9.85
C LYS A 138 -10.73 -7.15 -10.30
N GLN A 139 -12.01 -6.84 -10.56
CA GLN A 139 -12.46 -5.52 -11.01
C GLN A 139 -12.98 -4.63 -9.87
N ASP A 140 -12.95 -5.13 -8.65
CA ASP A 140 -13.55 -4.48 -7.50
C ASP A 140 -12.52 -3.93 -6.52
N LEU A 141 -12.83 -2.76 -5.95
CA LEU A 141 -12.22 -2.17 -4.78
C LEU A 141 -13.08 -2.47 -3.57
N PHE A 142 -12.42 -2.78 -2.45
CA PHE A 142 -13.05 -2.88 -1.14
C PHE A 142 -12.31 -1.96 -0.17
N TRP A 143 -13.05 -1.19 0.62
CA TRP A 143 -12.47 -0.40 1.71
C TRP A 143 -13.37 -0.41 2.93
N VAL A 144 -12.78 -0.20 4.09
CA VAL A 144 -13.51 0.01 5.34
C VAL A 144 -13.78 1.49 5.50
N ASP A 145 -15.01 1.85 5.86
CA ASP A 145 -15.31 3.18 6.38
C ASP A 145 -15.46 3.10 7.90
N ARG A 146 -14.55 3.76 8.62
CA ARG A 146 -14.51 3.67 10.09
C ARG A 146 -15.69 4.37 10.74
N ASN A 147 -16.14 5.50 10.19
CA ASN A 147 -17.25 6.27 10.77
C ASN A 147 -18.58 5.55 10.58
N LEU A 148 -18.75 4.90 9.45
CA LEU A 148 -19.98 4.16 9.12
C LEU A 148 -19.93 2.71 9.64
N GLY A 149 -18.76 2.23 10.10
CA GLY A 149 -18.58 0.86 10.57
C GLY A 149 -18.93 -0.19 9.50
N THR A 150 -18.62 0.11 8.24
CA THR A 150 -19.09 -0.67 7.09
C THR A 150 -17.96 -0.90 6.08
N ILE A 151 -18.00 -2.03 5.41
CA ILE A 151 -17.17 -2.31 4.24
C ILE A 151 -17.94 -1.87 2.99
N PHE A 152 -17.27 -1.13 2.14
CA PHE A 152 -17.79 -0.75 0.84
C PHE A 152 -17.13 -1.55 -0.28
N LYS A 153 -17.91 -1.80 -1.31
CA LYS A 153 -17.46 -2.37 -2.58
C LYS A 153 -17.79 -1.41 -3.72
N ALA A 154 -16.85 -1.23 -4.63
CA ALA A 154 -17.10 -0.49 -5.89
C ALA A 154 -16.20 -1.03 -7.00
N SER A 155 -16.58 -0.79 -8.25
CA SER A 155 -15.68 -1.04 -9.38
C SER A 155 -14.44 -0.15 -9.32
N LYS A 156 -13.31 -0.62 -9.85
CA LYS A 156 -12.09 0.19 -10.06
C LYS A 156 -12.32 1.38 -11.01
N LEU A 157 -13.37 1.35 -11.81
CA LEU A 157 -13.73 2.45 -12.68
C LEU A 157 -14.40 3.58 -11.89
N PRO A 158 -14.02 4.85 -12.11
CA PRO A 158 -14.51 5.98 -11.31
C PRO A 158 -16.01 6.23 -11.38
N SER A 159 -16.68 5.75 -12.41
CA SER A 159 -18.07 6.09 -12.75
C SER A 159 -19.15 5.31 -11.99
N GLN A 160 -18.79 4.29 -11.22
CA GLN A 160 -19.77 3.46 -10.53
C GLN A 160 -19.95 3.84 -9.06
N VAL A 161 -21.20 3.83 -8.59
CA VAL A 161 -21.54 4.11 -7.19
C VAL A 161 -21.06 2.97 -6.30
N ALA A 162 -20.47 3.32 -5.16
CA ALA A 162 -20.07 2.36 -4.16
C ALA A 162 -21.28 1.75 -3.45
N GLN A 163 -21.18 0.46 -3.10
CA GLN A 163 -22.25 -0.25 -2.39
C GLN A 163 -21.71 -0.78 -1.04
N PRO A 164 -22.47 -0.61 0.06
CA PRO A 164 -22.13 -1.23 1.33
C PRO A 164 -22.27 -2.75 1.26
N GLN A 165 -21.39 -3.47 1.91
CA GLN A 165 -21.33 -4.94 1.92
C GLN A 165 -21.74 -5.53 3.28
N GLY A 166 -22.63 -4.89 3.98
CA GLY A 166 -23.07 -5.31 5.32
C GLY A 166 -22.21 -4.78 6.48
N LYS A 167 -22.71 -4.99 7.65
CA LYS A 167 -22.02 -4.66 8.92
C LYS A 167 -21.41 -5.91 9.52
#